data_5c147afc1c7751130ceb092873ca91c8
#
_entry.id   5c147afc1c7751130ceb092873ca91c8
#
_cell.length_a   1.000
_cell.length_b   1.000
_cell.length_c   1.000
_cell.angle_alpha   90.00
_cell.angle_beta   90.00
_cell.angle_gamma   90.00
#
_symmetry.space_group_name_H-M   'P 1'
#
loop_
_entity.id
_entity.type
_entity.pdbx_description
1 polymer ?
#
loop_
_entity_poly.entity_id
_entity_poly.type
_entity_poly.pdbx_seq_one_letter_code
_entity_poly.pdbx_strand_id
1 'polypeptide(L)'
;MAQQNSSELIALESSYDGMIHDYGYLNQIYNNLMGYINNPVGVIGLMANLYAESNCSPNRLQGDTYGAPTYRSIDYTNNVNDGTYTRAQFISDQKGYGLAQWTVVSRKTGYYDYVALQAVGIGDIQRGLGYLRYELENSYSSTLSVCQNAADLHACTDYVLDHFESPAVPNYSEREQIADDLWDYFFGSGGAYTIYITVEGNGTANVVPRTVNTGDTYDLTCTPASGETLIDIIAVETDTGMSVAIPVVTGTQTIPFNSASNISIRVIFSGTPPTPPTPTYKDEHHMPIWMYPFMRC
;
A
#
# COMPACT_ATOMS: atom_id res chain seq x y z
N MET A 1 -1.34 5.34 -21.93
CA MET A 1 -0.41 5.10 -20.82
C MET A 1 0.25 6.43 -20.53
N ALA A 2 -0.22 7.12 -19.50
CA ALA A 2 0.36 8.40 -19.06
C ALA A 2 1.64 8.10 -18.28
N GLN A 3 2.76 8.68 -18.71
CA GLN A 3 3.96 8.77 -17.89
C GLN A 3 3.60 9.62 -16.66
N GLN A 4 3.54 9.01 -15.50
CA GLN A 4 3.48 9.75 -14.24
C GLN A 4 4.76 10.58 -14.14
N ASN A 5 4.61 11.88 -13.94
CA ASN A 5 5.71 12.83 -13.93
C ASN A 5 6.67 12.52 -12.77
N SER A 6 7.93 12.29 -13.09
CA SER A 6 9.01 12.11 -12.11
C SER A 6 9.14 13.26 -11.08
N SER A 7 8.58 14.43 -11.37
CA SER A 7 8.53 15.57 -10.45
C SER A 7 7.48 15.44 -9.32
N GLU A 8 6.39 14.68 -9.53
CA GLU A 8 5.40 14.40 -8.48
C GLU A 8 5.89 13.32 -7.52
N LEU A 9 6.62 12.32 -8.02
CA LEU A 9 7.30 11.31 -7.19
C LEU A 9 8.36 11.97 -6.28
N ILE A 10 9.17 12.87 -6.82
CA ILE A 10 10.20 13.62 -6.05
C ILE A 10 9.55 14.54 -4.99
N ALA A 11 8.37 15.08 -5.25
CA ALA A 11 7.65 15.94 -4.29
C ALA A 11 7.02 15.14 -3.13
N LEU A 12 6.62 13.88 -3.36
CA LEU A 12 6.16 12.95 -2.32
C LEU A 12 7.33 12.48 -1.45
N GLU A 13 8.49 12.18 -2.04
CA GLU A 13 9.71 11.82 -1.31
C GLU A 13 10.22 12.96 -0.41
N SER A 14 10.00 14.22 -0.76
CA SER A 14 10.49 15.38 0.01
C SER A 14 9.66 15.68 1.27
N SER A 15 8.52 15.04 1.47
CA SER A 15 7.65 15.25 2.64
C SER A 15 7.80 14.19 3.73
N TYR A 16 8.50 13.08 3.44
CA TYR A 16 8.76 11.99 4.38
C TYR A 16 10.22 12.01 4.83
N ASP A 17 10.46 12.37 6.12
CA ASP A 17 11.79 12.46 6.74
C ASP A 17 12.22 11.13 7.40
N GLY A 18 11.70 10.01 6.92
CA GLY A 18 11.99 8.66 7.41
C GLY A 18 13.11 7.94 6.64
N MET A 19 13.51 6.74 7.14
CA MET A 19 14.53 5.90 6.49
C MET A 19 14.03 5.23 5.19
N ILE A 20 12.73 5.29 4.93
CA ILE A 20 12.10 4.57 3.82
C ILE A 20 12.13 5.41 2.55
N HIS A 21 12.69 4.83 1.50
CA HIS A 21 12.69 5.39 0.15
C HIS A 21 11.94 4.45 -0.80
N ASP A 22 10.92 4.96 -1.48
CA ASP A 22 10.21 4.19 -2.51
C ASP A 22 10.95 4.25 -3.84
N TYR A 23 11.64 3.18 -4.16
CA TYR A 23 12.30 2.99 -5.45
C TYR A 23 11.36 2.38 -6.51
N GLY A 24 10.06 2.54 -6.35
CA GLY A 24 9.04 2.04 -7.26
C GLY A 24 8.58 0.60 -6.99
N TYR A 25 9.04 -0.02 -5.89
CA TYR A 25 8.71 -1.41 -5.58
C TYR A 25 7.87 -1.60 -4.32
N LEU A 26 7.85 -0.65 -3.37
CA LEU A 26 7.17 -0.83 -2.07
C LEU A 26 5.69 -1.16 -2.26
N ASN A 27 4.95 -0.34 -2.99
CA ASN A 27 3.53 -0.58 -3.27
C ASN A 27 3.28 -1.90 -4.01
N GLN A 28 4.17 -2.25 -4.94
CA GLN A 28 4.07 -3.49 -5.72
C GLN A 28 4.29 -4.73 -4.83
N ILE A 29 5.28 -4.66 -3.92
CA ILE A 29 5.58 -5.70 -2.93
C ILE A 29 4.42 -5.83 -1.97
N TYR A 30 3.98 -4.73 -1.37
CA TYR A 30 2.86 -4.71 -0.42
C TYR A 30 1.61 -5.36 -1.01
N ASN A 31 1.18 -4.92 -2.20
CA ASN A 31 -0.02 -5.45 -2.86
C ASN A 31 0.12 -6.95 -3.21
N ASN A 32 1.31 -7.39 -3.61
CA ASN A 32 1.55 -8.82 -3.89
C ASN A 32 1.46 -9.65 -2.61
N LEU A 33 2.10 -9.21 -1.53
CA LEU A 33 2.09 -9.89 -0.23
C LEU A 33 0.68 -9.92 0.38
N MET A 34 -0.07 -8.83 0.29
CA MET A 34 -1.46 -8.77 0.73
C MET A 34 -2.34 -9.81 0.03
N GLY A 35 -2.02 -10.17 -1.22
CA GLY A 35 -2.76 -11.16 -1.99
C GLY A 35 -2.78 -12.58 -1.39
N TYR A 36 -1.90 -12.91 -0.43
CA TYR A 36 -1.86 -14.24 0.19
C TYR A 36 -1.59 -14.23 1.71
N ILE A 37 -1.01 -13.18 2.26
CA ILE A 37 -0.90 -12.97 3.71
C ILE A 37 -2.21 -12.42 4.25
N ASN A 38 -2.83 -11.48 3.54
CA ASN A 38 -4.12 -10.85 3.88
C ASN A 38 -4.16 -10.25 5.30
N ASN A 39 -3.03 -9.76 5.78
CA ASN A 39 -2.87 -9.11 7.09
C ASN A 39 -1.81 -8.01 6.97
N PRO A 40 -2.18 -6.73 7.07
CA PRO A 40 -1.24 -5.62 6.92
C PRO A 40 -0.09 -5.67 7.95
N VAL A 41 -0.35 -6.06 9.19
CA VAL A 41 0.68 -6.21 10.23
C VAL A 41 1.74 -7.23 9.80
N GLY A 42 1.30 -8.39 9.32
CA GLY A 42 2.21 -9.43 8.85
C GLY A 42 2.94 -9.06 7.57
N VAL A 43 2.28 -8.33 6.65
CA VAL A 43 2.92 -7.83 5.42
C VAL A 43 4.02 -6.85 5.76
N ILE A 44 3.76 -5.86 6.61
CA ILE A 44 4.78 -4.88 7.00
C ILE A 44 5.92 -5.54 7.78
N GLY A 45 5.64 -6.46 8.70
CA GLY A 45 6.68 -7.21 9.43
C GLY A 45 7.61 -8.00 8.51
N LEU A 46 7.06 -8.64 7.46
CA LEU A 46 7.88 -9.29 6.42
C LEU A 46 8.63 -8.26 5.58
N MET A 47 7.97 -7.18 5.15
CA MET A 47 8.60 -6.14 4.33
C MET A 47 9.75 -5.44 5.05
N ALA A 48 9.67 -5.25 6.38
CA ALA A 48 10.75 -4.66 7.16
C ALA A 48 12.04 -5.49 7.06
N ASN A 49 11.91 -6.81 7.08
CA ASN A 49 13.03 -7.70 6.87
C ASN A 49 13.57 -7.62 5.44
N LEU A 50 12.71 -7.67 4.43
CA LEU A 50 13.12 -7.51 3.02
C LEU A 50 13.77 -6.14 2.76
N TYR A 51 13.29 -5.09 3.43
CA TYR A 51 13.86 -3.75 3.31
C TYR A 51 15.28 -3.70 3.90
N ALA A 52 15.48 -4.22 5.10
CA ALA A 52 16.79 -4.28 5.71
C ALA A 52 17.79 -5.14 4.91
N GLU A 53 17.33 -6.20 4.23
CA GLU A 53 18.17 -7.05 3.38
C GLU A 53 18.56 -6.36 2.05
N SER A 54 17.60 -5.72 1.39
CA SER A 54 17.77 -5.28 0.01
C SER A 54 17.23 -3.90 -0.32
N ASN A 55 16.69 -3.15 0.64
CA ASN A 55 15.83 -1.98 0.40
C ASN A 55 14.63 -2.34 -0.50
N CYS A 56 14.07 -3.53 -0.33
CA CYS A 56 13.01 -4.05 -1.17
C CYS A 56 13.36 -4.08 -2.67
N SER A 57 14.64 -4.16 -3.02
CA SER A 57 15.12 -4.12 -4.41
C SER A 57 15.33 -5.53 -4.98
N PRO A 58 14.68 -5.89 -6.09
CA PRO A 58 14.72 -7.25 -6.64
C PRO A 58 16.06 -7.65 -7.26
N ASN A 59 16.92 -6.68 -7.54
CA ASN A 59 18.24 -6.88 -8.17
C ASN A 59 19.40 -6.43 -7.29
N ARG A 60 19.20 -6.34 -5.97
CA ARG A 60 20.24 -5.98 -5.02
C ARG A 60 21.30 -7.08 -4.92
N LEU A 61 22.57 -6.70 -5.11
CA LEU A 61 23.71 -7.55 -4.83
C LEU A 61 24.28 -7.20 -3.44
N GLN A 62 24.60 -8.20 -2.65
CA GLN A 62 25.24 -8.04 -1.34
C GLN A 62 26.45 -7.11 -1.38
N GLY A 63 26.52 -6.18 -0.43
CA GLY A 63 27.58 -5.18 -0.33
C GLY A 63 27.48 -4.06 -1.35
N ASP A 64 26.35 -3.91 -2.04
CA ASP A 64 26.01 -2.68 -2.73
C ASP A 64 25.59 -1.60 -1.70
N THR A 65 25.79 -0.34 -2.03
CA THR A 65 25.47 0.76 -1.11
C THR A 65 23.96 0.91 -0.91
N TYR A 66 23.58 1.49 0.22
CA TYR A 66 22.19 1.86 0.47
C TYR A 66 21.66 2.79 -0.63
N GLY A 67 20.38 2.69 -0.92
CA GLY A 67 19.72 3.45 -1.98
C GLY A 67 19.38 2.59 -3.20
N ALA A 68 19.16 3.22 -4.34
CA ALA A 68 18.91 2.51 -5.60
C ALA A 68 20.07 1.58 -5.96
N PRO A 69 19.82 0.44 -6.64
CA PRO A 69 20.90 -0.44 -7.09
C PRO A 69 21.94 0.32 -7.91
N THR A 70 23.20 0.19 -7.52
CA THR A 70 24.32 0.80 -8.25
C THR A 70 24.63 0.03 -9.53
N TYR A 71 25.55 0.57 -10.35
CA TYR A 71 26.08 -0.13 -11.52
C TYR A 71 26.57 -1.55 -11.20
N ARG A 72 27.11 -1.76 -9.99
CA ARG A 72 27.57 -3.09 -9.55
C ARG A 72 26.46 -4.13 -9.52
N SER A 73 25.27 -3.79 -8.98
CA SER A 73 24.10 -4.67 -8.97
C SER A 73 23.51 -4.85 -10.36
N ILE A 74 23.44 -3.75 -11.12
CA ILE A 74 22.93 -3.75 -12.50
C ILE A 74 23.80 -4.62 -13.41
N ASP A 75 25.13 -4.41 -13.39
CA ASP A 75 26.08 -5.18 -14.20
C ASP A 75 26.08 -6.66 -13.83
N TYR A 76 26.02 -6.97 -12.52
CA TYR A 76 25.90 -8.35 -12.05
C TYR A 76 24.65 -9.02 -12.60
N THR A 77 23.50 -8.36 -12.49
CA THR A 77 22.23 -8.84 -13.01
C THR A 77 22.29 -9.08 -14.52
N ASN A 78 22.83 -8.12 -15.28
CA ASN A 78 22.97 -8.22 -16.72
C ASN A 78 23.91 -9.37 -17.13
N ASN A 79 25.04 -9.51 -16.48
CA ASN A 79 26.02 -10.58 -16.75
C ASN A 79 25.44 -11.98 -16.46
N VAL A 80 24.56 -12.12 -15.47
CA VAL A 80 23.87 -13.39 -15.24
C VAL A 80 22.81 -13.64 -16.31
N ASN A 81 22.08 -12.59 -16.70
CA ASN A 81 21.00 -12.70 -17.68
C ASN A 81 21.51 -13.00 -19.09
N ASP A 82 22.67 -12.48 -19.47
CA ASP A 82 23.28 -12.74 -20.78
C ASP A 82 24.20 -13.97 -20.80
N GLY A 83 24.40 -14.63 -19.66
CA GLY A 83 25.22 -15.84 -19.51
C GLY A 83 26.72 -15.59 -19.38
N THR A 84 27.19 -14.34 -19.39
CA THR A 84 28.59 -13.97 -19.10
C THR A 84 28.98 -14.43 -17.70
N TYR A 85 28.08 -14.32 -16.75
CA TYR A 85 28.19 -14.92 -15.43
C TYR A 85 27.23 -16.13 -15.36
N THR A 86 27.83 -17.31 -15.39
CA THR A 86 27.08 -18.56 -15.56
C THR A 86 26.23 -18.89 -14.34
N ARG A 87 25.19 -19.75 -14.52
CA ARG A 87 24.39 -20.28 -13.40
C ARG A 87 25.29 -20.89 -12.31
N ALA A 88 26.31 -21.67 -12.67
CA ALA A 88 27.21 -22.32 -11.72
C ALA A 88 27.95 -21.25 -10.85
N GLN A 89 28.42 -20.19 -11.48
CA GLN A 89 29.05 -19.06 -10.77
C GLN A 89 28.04 -18.35 -9.87
N PHE A 90 26.85 -18.01 -10.37
CA PHE A 90 25.80 -17.35 -9.61
C PHE A 90 25.43 -18.12 -8.33
N ILE A 91 25.17 -19.41 -8.41
CA ILE A 91 24.72 -20.21 -7.25
C ILE A 91 25.83 -20.50 -6.23
N SER A 92 27.10 -20.41 -6.61
CA SER A 92 28.26 -20.78 -5.77
C SER A 92 29.09 -19.60 -5.26
N ASP A 93 28.78 -18.36 -5.64
CA ASP A 93 29.61 -17.19 -5.34
C ASP A 93 29.48 -16.65 -3.90
N GLN A 94 28.57 -17.24 -3.09
CA GLN A 94 28.32 -16.87 -1.69
C GLN A 94 27.89 -15.41 -1.48
N LYS A 95 27.36 -14.77 -2.52
CA LYS A 95 26.84 -13.40 -2.44
C LYS A 95 25.31 -13.42 -2.34
N GLY A 96 24.77 -12.66 -1.40
CA GLY A 96 23.33 -12.41 -1.33
C GLY A 96 22.83 -11.66 -2.56
N TYR A 97 21.66 -12.02 -3.04
CA TYR A 97 21.05 -11.37 -4.21
C TYR A 97 19.53 -11.31 -4.08
N GLY A 98 18.95 -10.21 -4.57
CA GLY A 98 17.51 -10.00 -4.67
C GLY A 98 16.84 -9.62 -3.35
N LEU A 99 15.52 -9.72 -3.30
CA LEU A 99 14.68 -9.22 -2.21
C LEU A 99 15.09 -9.74 -0.82
N ALA A 100 15.28 -11.04 -0.67
CA ALA A 100 15.64 -11.71 0.59
C ALA A 100 17.13 -12.10 0.64
N GLN A 101 17.98 -11.41 -0.11
CA GLN A 101 19.43 -11.66 -0.16
C GLN A 101 19.77 -13.15 -0.18
N TRP A 102 19.13 -13.91 -1.09
CA TRP A 102 19.39 -15.34 -1.24
C TRP A 102 20.88 -15.62 -1.42
N THR A 103 21.50 -16.26 -0.44
CA THR A 103 22.96 -16.49 -0.37
C THR A 103 23.30 -17.98 -0.37
N VAL A 104 22.57 -18.77 0.44
CA VAL A 104 22.82 -20.21 0.59
C VAL A 104 22.58 -20.91 -0.75
N VAL A 105 23.51 -21.79 -1.12
CA VAL A 105 23.52 -22.50 -2.43
C VAL A 105 22.15 -23.10 -2.77
N SER A 106 21.48 -23.73 -1.81
CA SER A 106 20.17 -24.35 -2.05
C SER A 106 19.09 -23.32 -2.36
N ARG A 107 19.01 -22.23 -1.59
CA ARG A 107 18.04 -21.15 -1.82
C ARG A 107 18.34 -20.42 -3.13
N LYS A 108 19.62 -20.11 -3.38
CA LYS A 108 20.06 -19.42 -4.59
C LYS A 108 19.84 -20.26 -5.86
N THR A 109 20.01 -21.58 -5.75
CA THR A 109 19.66 -22.54 -6.82
C THR A 109 18.16 -22.51 -7.10
N GLY A 110 17.34 -22.62 -6.05
CA GLY A 110 15.89 -22.57 -6.18
C GLY A 110 15.41 -21.26 -6.81
N TYR A 111 15.96 -20.12 -6.38
CA TYR A 111 15.66 -18.82 -6.96
C TYR A 111 15.98 -18.78 -8.47
N TYR A 112 17.22 -19.13 -8.84
CA TYR A 112 17.64 -19.09 -10.23
C TYR A 112 16.76 -19.98 -11.12
N ASP A 113 16.53 -21.21 -10.70
CA ASP A 113 15.75 -22.18 -11.48
C ASP A 113 14.29 -21.77 -11.60
N TYR A 114 13.71 -21.18 -10.54
CA TYR A 114 12.35 -20.64 -10.57
C TYR A 114 12.20 -19.50 -11.57
N VAL A 115 13.17 -18.58 -11.60
CA VAL A 115 13.16 -17.43 -12.51
C VAL A 115 13.46 -17.86 -13.95
N ALA A 116 14.45 -18.73 -14.16
CA ALA A 116 14.89 -19.17 -15.48
C ALA A 116 13.80 -19.93 -16.26
N LEU A 117 12.92 -20.68 -15.56
CA LEU A 117 11.78 -21.40 -16.18
C LEU A 117 10.82 -20.46 -16.97
N GLN A 118 10.90 -19.17 -16.79
CA GLN A 118 9.93 -18.24 -17.33
C GLN A 118 10.51 -17.23 -18.34
N ALA A 119 11.73 -17.49 -18.82
CA ALA A 119 12.42 -16.69 -19.84
C ALA A 119 12.53 -15.18 -19.52
N VAL A 120 12.52 -14.82 -18.22
CA VAL A 120 12.79 -13.46 -17.72
C VAL A 120 14.12 -13.46 -16.98
N GLY A 121 14.74 -12.29 -16.86
CA GLY A 121 16.01 -12.16 -16.15
C GLY A 121 15.88 -12.33 -14.63
N ILE A 122 16.98 -12.68 -13.96
CA ILE A 122 17.09 -12.49 -12.53
C ILE A 122 16.90 -10.99 -12.23
N GLY A 123 16.36 -10.62 -11.13
CA GLY A 123 16.05 -9.20 -10.85
C GLY A 123 14.67 -8.76 -11.33
N ASP A 124 13.88 -9.65 -11.94
CA ASP A 124 12.47 -9.38 -12.19
C ASP A 124 11.68 -9.42 -10.86
N ILE A 125 10.98 -8.32 -10.55
CA ILE A 125 10.27 -8.18 -9.28
C ILE A 125 9.16 -9.22 -9.11
N GLN A 126 8.38 -9.51 -10.16
CA GLN A 126 7.27 -10.46 -10.07
C GLN A 126 7.78 -11.88 -9.83
N ARG A 127 8.93 -12.22 -10.38
CA ARG A 127 9.57 -13.53 -10.19
C ARG A 127 10.21 -13.63 -8.82
N GLY A 128 10.86 -12.57 -8.36
CA GLY A 128 11.37 -12.50 -6.99
C GLY A 128 10.27 -12.70 -5.96
N LEU A 129 9.14 -12.04 -6.13
CA LEU A 129 7.96 -12.19 -5.27
C LEU A 129 7.32 -13.58 -5.40
N GLY A 130 7.26 -14.13 -6.61
CA GLY A 130 6.76 -15.49 -6.83
C GLY A 130 7.62 -16.55 -6.14
N TYR A 131 8.94 -16.40 -6.18
CA TYR A 131 9.84 -17.32 -5.47
C TYR A 131 9.77 -17.14 -3.95
N LEU A 132 9.70 -15.90 -3.45
CA LEU A 132 9.47 -15.62 -2.04
C LEU A 132 8.21 -16.32 -1.53
N ARG A 133 7.10 -16.20 -2.26
CA ARG A 133 5.86 -16.90 -1.95
C ARG A 133 6.07 -18.41 -1.94
N TYR A 134 6.74 -18.96 -2.94
CA TYR A 134 7.05 -20.38 -3.01
C TYR A 134 7.83 -20.86 -1.79
N GLU A 135 8.86 -20.12 -1.34
CA GLU A 135 9.62 -20.46 -0.12
C GLU A 135 8.74 -20.40 1.12
N LEU A 136 7.93 -19.35 1.28
CA LEU A 136 7.02 -19.19 2.43
C LEU A 136 5.98 -20.30 2.49
N GLU A 137 5.41 -20.70 1.38
CA GLU A 137 4.40 -21.77 1.33
C GLU A 137 5.00 -23.18 1.54
N ASN A 138 6.24 -23.43 1.12
CA ASN A 138 6.82 -24.80 1.11
C ASN A 138 7.89 -25.03 2.19
N SER A 139 8.72 -24.04 2.49
CA SER A 139 9.86 -24.19 3.40
C SER A 139 9.69 -23.43 4.70
N TYR A 140 8.91 -22.34 4.70
CA TYR A 140 8.72 -21.43 5.82
C TYR A 140 7.23 -21.24 6.15
N SER A 141 6.43 -22.29 6.09
CA SER A 141 4.98 -22.22 6.30
C SER A 141 4.58 -21.73 7.69
N SER A 142 5.41 -21.97 8.71
CA SER A 142 5.20 -21.39 10.05
C SER A 142 5.37 -19.87 10.04
N THR A 143 6.36 -19.34 9.33
CA THR A 143 6.56 -17.89 9.18
C THR A 143 5.37 -17.27 8.42
N LEU A 144 4.93 -17.90 7.35
CA LEU A 144 3.73 -17.47 6.63
C LEU A 144 2.50 -17.42 7.56
N SER A 145 2.30 -18.48 8.36
CA SER A 145 1.18 -18.54 9.30
C SER A 145 1.25 -17.44 10.38
N VAL A 146 2.44 -17.14 10.90
CA VAL A 146 2.61 -16.01 11.83
C VAL A 146 2.26 -14.70 11.17
N CYS A 147 2.74 -14.42 9.96
CA CYS A 147 2.38 -13.22 9.23
C CYS A 147 0.86 -13.12 8.98
N GLN A 148 0.20 -14.22 8.62
CA GLN A 148 -1.25 -14.24 8.37
C GLN A 148 -2.08 -13.94 9.62
N ASN A 149 -1.55 -14.24 10.82
CA ASN A 149 -2.26 -14.09 12.09
C ASN A 149 -1.62 -13.03 13.01
N ALA A 150 -0.73 -12.20 12.49
CA ALA A 150 -0.02 -11.21 13.29
C ALA A 150 -0.98 -10.17 13.88
N ALA A 151 -0.82 -9.90 15.17
CA ALA A 151 -1.54 -8.86 15.90
C ALA A 151 -0.59 -7.76 16.44
N ASP A 152 0.71 -8.03 16.45
CA ASP A 152 1.75 -7.14 16.93
C ASP A 152 2.84 -7.04 15.86
N LEU A 153 3.16 -5.80 15.47
CA LEU A 153 4.06 -5.52 14.36
C LEU A 153 5.50 -5.93 14.67
N HIS A 154 6.01 -5.53 15.84
CA HIS A 154 7.38 -5.84 16.25
C HIS A 154 7.56 -7.34 16.47
N ALA A 155 6.63 -7.99 17.20
CA ALA A 155 6.68 -9.44 17.39
C ALA A 155 6.67 -10.22 16.07
N CYS A 156 5.91 -9.76 15.07
CA CYS A 156 5.93 -10.38 13.74
C CYS A 156 7.26 -10.14 13.03
N THR A 157 7.78 -8.91 13.08
CA THR A 157 9.07 -8.52 12.48
C THR A 157 10.21 -9.38 13.02
N ASP A 158 10.27 -9.53 14.34
CA ASP A 158 11.28 -10.34 15.04
C ASP A 158 11.16 -11.83 14.69
N TYR A 159 9.92 -12.33 14.61
CA TYR A 159 9.71 -13.72 14.22
C TYR A 159 10.22 -13.99 12.80
N VAL A 160 9.98 -13.09 11.85
CA VAL A 160 10.49 -13.21 10.47
C VAL A 160 12.02 -13.17 10.46
N LEU A 161 12.63 -12.27 11.24
CA LEU A 161 14.09 -12.16 11.37
C LEU A 161 14.69 -13.49 11.85
N ASP A 162 14.13 -14.08 12.90
CA ASP A 162 14.66 -15.29 13.51
C ASP A 162 14.45 -16.56 12.68
N HIS A 163 13.34 -16.65 11.94
CA HIS A 163 12.90 -17.92 11.34
C HIS A 163 12.97 -17.95 9.82
N PHE A 164 13.02 -16.78 9.16
CA PHE A 164 13.15 -16.70 7.72
C PHE A 164 14.52 -16.20 7.29
N GLU A 165 15.03 -15.11 7.88
CA GLU A 165 16.35 -14.57 7.55
C GLU A 165 17.47 -15.27 8.35
N SER A 166 17.26 -15.53 9.64
CA SER A 166 18.16 -16.24 10.55
C SER A 166 19.63 -15.73 10.48
N PRO A 167 19.88 -14.44 10.65
CA PRO A 167 21.24 -13.90 10.58
C PRO A 167 22.08 -14.36 11.78
N ALA A 168 23.41 -14.43 11.58
CA ALA A 168 24.33 -14.78 12.67
C ALA A 168 24.33 -13.78 13.83
N VAL A 169 24.01 -12.52 13.56
CA VAL A 169 23.85 -11.45 14.55
C VAL A 169 22.55 -10.71 14.23
N PRO A 170 21.47 -10.99 14.97
CA PRO A 170 20.20 -10.31 14.74
C PRO A 170 20.27 -8.85 15.17
N ASN A 171 19.65 -7.97 14.39
CA ASN A 171 19.50 -6.54 14.69
C ASN A 171 18.00 -6.22 14.77
N TYR A 172 17.38 -6.55 15.89
CA TYR A 172 15.94 -6.35 16.12
C TYR A 172 15.55 -4.89 16.04
N SER A 173 16.25 -3.99 16.74
CA SER A 173 15.86 -2.56 16.80
C SER A 173 15.87 -1.86 15.45
N GLU A 174 16.77 -2.23 14.54
CA GLU A 174 16.77 -1.68 13.19
C GLU A 174 15.56 -2.17 12.40
N ARG A 175 15.21 -3.47 12.54
CA ARG A 175 14.06 -4.05 11.84
C ARG A 175 12.73 -3.51 12.37
N GLU A 176 12.62 -3.35 13.69
CA GLU A 176 11.46 -2.73 14.33
C GLU A 176 11.29 -1.28 13.87
N GLN A 177 12.37 -0.49 13.81
CA GLN A 177 12.31 0.88 13.31
C GLN A 177 11.90 0.94 11.85
N ILE A 178 12.44 0.05 10.99
CA ILE A 178 12.01 -0.05 9.59
C ILE A 178 10.54 -0.45 9.51
N ALA A 179 10.07 -1.32 10.38
CA ALA A 179 8.66 -1.71 10.41
C ALA A 179 7.74 -0.53 10.78
N ASP A 180 8.13 0.28 11.77
CA ASP A 180 7.42 1.50 12.13
C ASP A 180 7.41 2.50 10.98
N ASP A 181 8.57 2.74 10.34
CA ASP A 181 8.69 3.64 9.21
C ASP A 181 7.88 3.17 7.98
N LEU A 182 7.85 1.85 7.69
CA LEU A 182 7.00 1.29 6.65
C LEU A 182 5.51 1.39 7.02
N TRP A 183 5.17 1.17 8.28
CA TRP A 183 3.81 1.38 8.75
C TRP A 183 3.36 2.82 8.53
N ASP A 184 4.22 3.78 8.90
CA ASP A 184 3.97 5.21 8.70
C ASP A 184 3.91 5.58 7.21
N TYR A 185 4.73 4.97 6.37
CA TYR A 185 4.70 5.15 4.91
C TYR A 185 3.37 4.69 4.30
N PHE A 186 2.87 3.51 4.70
CA PHE A 186 1.63 2.95 4.14
C PHE A 186 0.36 3.47 4.80
N PHE A 187 0.42 3.79 6.09
CA PHE A 187 -0.76 4.07 6.91
C PHE A 187 -0.70 5.44 7.59
N GLY A 188 0.43 6.13 7.51
CA GLY A 188 0.68 7.39 8.19
C GLY A 188 0.95 7.22 9.69
N SER A 189 1.64 8.17 10.30
CA SER A 189 1.92 8.22 11.74
C SER A 189 0.67 8.62 12.55
N GLY A 190 -0.35 7.76 12.55
CA GLY A 190 -1.57 8.00 13.33
C GLY A 190 -2.37 9.23 12.89
N GLY A 191 -2.25 9.64 11.63
CA GLY A 191 -3.07 10.71 11.05
C GLY A 191 -4.53 10.31 11.05
N ALA A 192 -5.39 11.19 11.56
CA ALA A 192 -6.81 10.99 11.46
C ALA A 192 -7.26 11.24 10.02
N TYR A 193 -7.82 10.23 9.38
CA TYR A 193 -8.36 10.33 8.03
C TYR A 193 -9.84 10.70 8.05
N THR A 194 -10.26 11.43 7.02
CA THR A 194 -11.65 11.87 6.88
C THR A 194 -12.38 10.98 5.88
N ILE A 195 -13.59 10.55 6.25
CA ILE A 195 -14.50 9.85 5.36
C ILE A 195 -15.50 10.87 4.81
N TYR A 196 -15.38 11.15 3.52
CA TYR A 196 -16.32 11.97 2.76
C TYR A 196 -17.47 11.12 2.27
N ILE A 197 -18.70 11.66 2.31
CA ILE A 197 -19.85 10.94 1.82
C ILE A 197 -20.67 11.83 0.88
N THR A 198 -21.08 11.26 -0.25
CA THR A 198 -21.99 11.85 -1.20
C THR A 198 -23.16 10.89 -1.45
N VAL A 199 -24.32 11.46 -1.67
CA VAL A 199 -25.55 10.69 -1.89
C VAL A 199 -26.13 11.06 -3.25
N GLU A 200 -26.45 10.06 -4.05
CA GLU A 200 -27.19 10.17 -5.31
C GLU A 200 -28.51 9.44 -5.19
N GLY A 201 -29.57 9.96 -5.85
CA GLY A 201 -30.92 9.39 -5.76
C GLY A 201 -31.67 9.81 -4.51
N ASN A 202 -32.70 9.07 -4.16
CA ASN A 202 -33.65 9.44 -3.11
C ASN A 202 -33.42 8.55 -1.87
N GLY A 203 -32.58 9.01 -0.98
CA GLY A 203 -32.23 8.34 0.26
C GLY A 203 -31.33 9.21 1.13
N THR A 204 -30.88 8.67 2.26
CA THR A 204 -29.90 9.30 3.13
C THR A 204 -28.79 8.34 3.49
N ALA A 205 -27.58 8.87 3.63
CA ALA A 205 -26.47 8.12 4.15
C ALA A 205 -25.67 8.93 5.17
N ASN A 206 -25.13 8.27 6.19
CA ASN A 206 -24.32 8.87 7.23
C ASN A 206 -23.16 7.96 7.63
N VAL A 207 -22.08 8.58 8.11
CA VAL A 207 -20.88 7.90 8.60
C VAL A 207 -20.54 8.41 9.98
N VAL A 208 -20.26 7.52 10.94
CA VAL A 208 -19.88 7.86 12.33
C VAL A 208 -18.80 6.87 12.83
N PRO A 209 -17.65 7.33 13.28
CA PRO A 209 -17.17 8.72 13.16
C PRO A 209 -16.76 9.06 11.72
N ARG A 210 -16.71 10.33 11.39
CA ARG A 210 -16.20 10.80 10.08
C ARG A 210 -14.68 10.94 10.02
N THR A 211 -14.04 10.91 11.18
CA THR A 211 -12.58 10.94 11.31
C THR A 211 -12.16 9.67 12.04
N VAL A 212 -11.27 8.93 11.44
CA VAL A 212 -10.83 7.60 11.89
C VAL A 212 -9.32 7.45 11.70
N ASN A 213 -8.69 6.60 12.50
CA ASN A 213 -7.31 6.19 12.26
C ASN A 213 -7.31 4.84 11.53
N THR A 214 -6.20 4.49 10.91
CA THR A 214 -6.01 3.14 10.37
C THR A 214 -6.16 2.11 11.49
N GLY A 215 -6.94 1.06 11.23
CA GLY A 215 -7.28 0.02 12.21
C GLY A 215 -8.54 0.30 13.05
N ASP A 216 -9.08 1.53 13.01
CA ASP A 216 -10.37 1.84 13.61
C ASP A 216 -11.54 1.22 12.81
N THR A 217 -12.73 1.35 13.35
CA THR A 217 -13.98 1.03 12.64
C THR A 217 -14.85 2.28 12.51
N TYR A 218 -15.71 2.28 11.49
CA TYR A 218 -16.74 3.29 11.33
C TYR A 218 -18.08 2.65 10.94
N ASP A 219 -19.16 3.31 11.32
CA ASP A 219 -20.50 2.89 10.95
C ASP A 219 -20.99 3.68 9.74
N LEU A 220 -21.32 2.98 8.66
CA LEU A 220 -22.01 3.53 7.50
C LEU A 220 -23.48 3.13 7.57
N THR A 221 -24.36 4.14 7.65
CA THR A 221 -25.82 3.92 7.65
C THR A 221 -26.40 4.40 6.33
N CYS A 222 -27.06 3.51 5.58
CA CYS A 222 -27.73 3.80 4.32
C CYS A 222 -29.23 3.58 4.45
N THR A 223 -30.03 4.61 4.24
CA THR A 223 -31.50 4.55 4.37
C THR A 223 -32.18 5.03 3.09
N PRO A 224 -32.68 4.12 2.25
CA PRO A 224 -33.51 4.50 1.10
C PRO A 224 -34.79 5.22 1.55
N ALA A 225 -35.27 6.18 0.76
CA ALA A 225 -36.59 6.76 0.97
C ALA A 225 -37.72 5.71 0.73
N SER A 226 -38.90 6.02 1.17
CA SER A 226 -40.06 5.10 1.02
C SER A 226 -40.30 4.75 -0.47
N GLY A 227 -40.27 3.48 -0.77
CA GLY A 227 -40.45 2.96 -2.14
C GLY A 227 -39.15 2.93 -2.99
N GLU A 228 -38.02 3.41 -2.45
CA GLU A 228 -36.73 3.41 -3.12
C GLU A 228 -35.84 2.26 -2.62
N THR A 229 -34.76 2.00 -3.37
CA THR A 229 -33.80 0.94 -3.05
C THR A 229 -32.37 1.50 -3.05
N LEU A 230 -31.49 0.91 -2.24
CA LEU A 230 -30.06 1.12 -2.35
C LEU A 230 -29.54 0.35 -3.59
N ILE A 231 -28.89 1.06 -4.51
CA ILE A 231 -28.39 0.49 -5.77
C ILE A 231 -26.94 0.09 -5.62
N ASP A 232 -26.09 1.00 -5.09
CA ASP A 232 -24.64 0.78 -5.04
C ASP A 232 -23.97 1.63 -3.96
N ILE A 233 -22.78 1.21 -3.54
CA ILE A 233 -21.85 1.95 -2.69
C ILE A 233 -20.47 1.89 -3.34
N ILE A 234 -19.99 3.02 -3.82
CA ILE A 234 -18.68 3.15 -4.45
C ILE A 234 -17.77 3.92 -3.51
N ALA A 235 -16.71 3.29 -3.06
CA ALA A 235 -15.71 3.92 -2.20
C ALA A 235 -14.33 3.88 -2.84
N VAL A 236 -13.63 5.01 -2.76
CA VAL A 236 -12.28 5.15 -3.28
C VAL A 236 -11.41 5.94 -2.29
N GLU A 237 -10.16 5.58 -2.18
CA GLU A 237 -9.16 6.40 -1.52
C GLU A 237 -8.91 7.67 -2.32
N THR A 238 -8.85 8.83 -1.65
CA THR A 238 -8.76 10.11 -2.36
C THR A 238 -7.40 10.34 -2.99
N ASP A 239 -6.34 9.80 -2.40
CA ASP A 239 -4.96 10.06 -2.81
C ASP A 239 -4.50 9.07 -3.90
N THR A 240 -4.95 7.82 -3.83
CA THR A 240 -4.54 6.75 -4.75
C THR A 240 -5.55 6.44 -5.83
N GLY A 241 -6.83 6.80 -5.60
CA GLY A 241 -7.96 6.39 -6.44
C GLY A 241 -8.29 4.89 -6.36
N MET A 242 -7.69 4.17 -5.41
CA MET A 242 -7.93 2.74 -5.22
C MET A 242 -9.35 2.50 -4.70
N SER A 243 -10.01 1.49 -5.24
CA SER A 243 -11.34 1.09 -4.79
C SER A 243 -11.27 0.41 -3.43
N VAL A 244 -12.15 0.84 -2.52
CA VAL A 244 -12.38 0.21 -1.22
C VAL A 244 -13.65 -0.62 -1.30
N ALA A 245 -13.57 -1.91 -0.99
CA ALA A 245 -14.72 -2.80 -1.04
C ALA A 245 -15.63 -2.55 0.17
N ILE A 246 -16.85 -2.07 -0.08
CA ILE A 246 -17.90 -1.89 0.93
C ILE A 246 -19.13 -2.70 0.51
N PRO A 247 -19.68 -3.56 1.39
CA PRO A 247 -20.89 -4.29 1.08
C PRO A 247 -22.10 -3.36 0.81
N VAL A 248 -22.91 -3.68 -0.20
CA VAL A 248 -24.13 -2.92 -0.52
C VAL A 248 -25.27 -3.42 0.36
N VAL A 249 -25.42 -2.83 1.55
CA VAL A 249 -26.39 -3.23 2.56
C VAL A 249 -27.15 -2.00 3.07
N THR A 250 -28.47 -2.13 3.17
CA THR A 250 -29.34 -1.13 3.81
C THR A 250 -29.27 -1.22 5.33
N GLY A 251 -29.40 -0.08 6.00
CA GLY A 251 -29.23 0.02 7.44
C GLY A 251 -27.80 0.36 7.83
N THR A 252 -27.43 0.07 9.07
CA THR A 252 -26.09 0.34 9.61
C THR A 252 -25.21 -0.88 9.46
N GLN A 253 -23.99 -0.68 8.95
CA GLN A 253 -22.94 -1.66 8.91
C GLN A 253 -21.63 -1.08 9.49
N THR A 254 -20.96 -1.86 10.32
CA THR A 254 -19.65 -1.50 10.87
C THR A 254 -18.56 -1.96 9.91
N ILE A 255 -17.70 -1.05 9.49
CA ILE A 255 -16.68 -1.27 8.47
C ILE A 255 -15.31 -1.00 9.08
N PRO A 256 -14.34 -1.91 8.94
CA PRO A 256 -12.97 -1.64 9.33
C PRO A 256 -12.34 -0.60 8.38
N PHE A 257 -11.63 0.37 8.96
CA PHE A 257 -10.87 1.36 8.21
C PHE A 257 -9.44 0.88 8.04
N ASN A 258 -9.12 0.36 6.87
CA ASN A 258 -7.81 -0.20 6.54
C ASN A 258 -7.07 0.66 5.50
N SER A 259 -7.46 1.93 5.34
CA SER A 259 -6.85 2.86 4.39
C SER A 259 -5.78 3.71 5.07
N ALA A 260 -4.80 4.12 4.29
CA ALA A 260 -3.78 5.11 4.64
C ALA A 260 -4.08 6.49 4.04
N SER A 261 -5.31 6.72 3.58
CA SER A 261 -5.74 7.98 2.98
C SER A 261 -7.20 8.28 3.34
N ASN A 262 -7.62 9.51 3.10
CA ASN A 262 -9.03 9.84 3.16
C ASN A 262 -9.83 8.96 2.20
N ILE A 263 -11.08 8.63 2.55
CA ILE A 263 -11.98 7.85 1.69
C ILE A 263 -13.14 8.72 1.22
N SER A 264 -13.46 8.65 -0.07
CA SER A 264 -14.69 9.20 -0.63
C SER A 264 -15.67 8.07 -0.90
N ILE A 265 -16.82 8.11 -0.24
CA ILE A 265 -17.90 7.14 -0.39
C ILE A 265 -19.06 7.81 -1.14
N ARG A 266 -19.46 7.21 -2.25
CA ARG A 266 -20.64 7.60 -3.02
C ARG A 266 -21.72 6.53 -2.85
N VAL A 267 -22.84 6.90 -2.24
CA VAL A 267 -24.00 6.01 -2.02
C VAL A 267 -25.08 6.34 -3.03
N ILE A 268 -25.53 5.36 -3.77
CA ILE A 268 -26.47 5.51 -4.89
C ILE A 268 -27.78 4.83 -4.54
N PHE A 269 -28.85 5.62 -4.49
CA PHE A 269 -30.23 5.15 -4.33
C PHE A 269 -30.98 5.29 -5.64
N SER A 270 -32.07 4.55 -5.79
CA SER A 270 -33.04 4.76 -6.87
C SER A 270 -33.80 6.11 -6.69
N GLY A 271 -34.48 6.55 -7.75
CA GLY A 271 -35.25 7.80 -7.76
C GLY A 271 -34.41 9.04 -8.05
N THR A 272 -35.08 10.17 -8.20
CA THR A 272 -34.45 11.47 -8.38
C THR A 272 -34.26 12.17 -7.02
N PRO A 273 -33.08 12.83 -6.81
CA PRO A 273 -32.88 13.60 -5.59
C PRO A 273 -33.99 14.64 -5.40
N PRO A 274 -34.44 14.90 -4.16
CA PRO A 274 -35.40 15.96 -3.91
C PRO A 274 -34.83 17.28 -4.44
N THR A 275 -35.61 17.97 -5.24
CA THR A 275 -35.22 19.30 -5.74
C THR A 275 -34.96 20.22 -4.54
N PRO A 276 -33.80 20.89 -4.45
CA PRO A 276 -33.56 21.84 -3.40
C PRO A 276 -34.71 22.86 -3.38
N PRO A 277 -35.24 23.26 -2.22
CA PRO A 277 -36.29 24.26 -2.14
C PRO A 277 -35.77 25.50 -2.89
N THR A 278 -36.56 25.97 -3.86
CA THR A 278 -36.27 27.21 -4.57
C THR A 278 -36.12 28.31 -3.52
N PRO A 279 -34.99 29.02 -3.48
CA PRO A 279 -34.83 30.11 -2.54
C PRO A 279 -35.98 31.08 -2.76
N THR A 280 -36.94 31.16 -1.83
CA THR A 280 -37.93 32.23 -1.81
C THR A 280 -37.15 33.49 -1.40
N TYR A 281 -36.70 34.21 -2.39
CA TYR A 281 -36.15 35.54 -2.22
C TYR A 281 -37.31 36.42 -1.73
N LYS A 282 -37.39 36.62 -0.42
CA LYS A 282 -38.22 37.67 0.12
C LYS A 282 -37.51 38.96 -0.21
N ASP A 283 -38.03 39.66 -1.22
CA ASP A 283 -37.63 40.98 -1.64
C ASP A 283 -38.10 41.98 -0.60
N GLU A 284 -37.41 42.02 0.54
CA GLU A 284 -37.62 42.99 1.62
C GLU A 284 -36.36 43.81 1.91
N HIS A 285 -35.84 44.48 0.88
CA HIS A 285 -35.09 45.73 1.07
C HIS A 285 -35.14 46.55 -0.20
N HIS A 286 -36.18 47.37 -0.26
CA HIS A 286 -36.16 48.62 -1.03
C HIS A 286 -35.01 49.47 -0.47
N MET A 287 -33.83 49.39 -1.06
CA MET A 287 -32.79 50.41 -0.84
C MET A 287 -33.23 51.68 -1.54
N PRO A 288 -33.30 52.84 -0.85
CA PRO A 288 -33.64 54.10 -1.47
C PRO A 288 -32.60 54.49 -2.53
N ILE A 289 -33.07 54.95 -3.70
CA ILE A 289 -32.31 55.26 -4.93
C ILE A 289 -31.20 56.33 -4.73
N TRP A 290 -31.06 56.95 -3.58
CA TRP A 290 -30.08 58.02 -3.36
C TRP A 290 -28.74 57.55 -2.74
N MET A 291 -28.45 56.24 -2.71
CA MET A 291 -27.20 55.67 -2.18
C MET A 291 -26.23 55.16 -3.28
N TYR A 292 -26.27 55.72 -4.47
CA TYR A 292 -25.20 55.58 -5.46
C TYR A 292 -24.37 56.86 -5.53
N PRO A 293 -23.24 56.99 -4.80
CA PRO A 293 -22.25 57.96 -5.16
C PRO A 293 -21.23 57.34 -6.10
N PHE A 294 -21.20 57.90 -7.31
CA PHE A 294 -20.02 58.08 -8.17
C PHE A 294 -18.96 56.98 -8.20
N MET A 295 -18.93 56.26 -9.32
CA MET A 295 -17.67 55.97 -10.01
C MET A 295 -17.81 56.36 -11.48
N ARG A 296 -17.33 57.56 -11.78
CA ARG A 296 -16.83 57.95 -13.11
C ARG A 296 -15.32 57.98 -13.05
N CYS A 297 -14.73 57.52 -14.10
CA CYS A 297 -13.41 57.53 -14.68
C CYS A 297 -12.68 56.22 -14.54
#